data_ee3cfcfda8e6e2fa5fe4ab0f006b27e4
#
_entry.id   ee3cfcfda8e6e2fa5fe4ab0f006b27e4
#
_cell.length_a   1.000
_cell.length_b   1.000
_cell.length_c   1.000
_cell.angle_alpha   90.00
_cell.angle_beta   90.00
_cell.angle_gamma   90.00
#
_symmetry.space_group_name_H-M   'P 1'
#
loop_
_entity.id
_entity.type
_entity.pdbx_description
1 polymer ?
#
loop_
_entity_poly.entity_id
_entity_poly.type
_entity_poly.pdbx_seq_one_letter_code
_entity_poly.pdbx_strand_id
1 'polypeptide(L)'
;MKVTGTYRESWNKKGGLTKAVHAAKCKIAKKEKNDRLYKAILTLETEEECYNFFQDLCTIPELRSMEQRYEVATLLNNGLIYNDILERTGASSATISRVNRSLNYGTDTYRVIFARMKQEEQEP
;
A
#
# COMPACT_ATOMS: atom_id res chain seq x y z
N MET A 1 -3.01 16.23 8.73
CA MET A 1 -3.47 16.18 8.94
C MET A 1 -4.40 16.01 8.97
N LYS A 2 -4.46 15.99 8.88
CA LYS A 2 -5.61 16.10 8.92
C LYS A 2 -6.24 15.18 8.20
N VAL A 3 -5.88 14.88 7.13
CA VAL A 3 -6.43 13.91 6.35
C VAL A 3 -6.70 12.72 7.12
N THR A 4 -5.73 12.26 7.81
CA THR A 4 -5.90 11.10 8.60
C THR A 4 -6.90 11.34 9.68
N GLY A 5 -6.82 12.48 10.26
CA GLY A 5 -7.75 12.85 11.29
C GLY A 5 -9.15 12.90 10.74
N THR A 6 -9.30 13.50 9.61
CA THR A 6 -10.60 13.65 8.99
C THR A 6 -11.23 12.29 8.71
N TYR A 7 -10.47 11.42 8.13
CA TYR A 7 -10.94 10.11 7.81
C TYR A 7 -11.38 9.42 9.07
N ARG A 8 -10.57 9.47 10.08
CA ARG A 8 -10.87 8.81 11.30
C ARG A 8 -12.07 9.39 12.00
N GLU A 9 -12.19 10.70 11.98
CA GLU A 9 -13.31 11.34 12.60
C GLU A 9 -14.62 11.01 11.93
N SER A 10 -14.57 10.94 10.64
CA SER A 10 -15.73 10.59 9.88
C SER A 10 -16.25 9.26 10.33
N TRP A 11 -15.38 8.34 10.60
CA TRP A 11 -15.76 7.06 11.05
C TRP A 11 -16.39 7.14 12.39
N ASN A 12 -15.76 7.79 13.30
CA ASN A 12 -16.24 7.85 14.64
C ASN A 12 -17.61 8.47 14.72
N LYS A 13 -17.85 9.40 13.87
CA LYS A 13 -19.13 10.02 13.94
C LYS A 13 -20.23 9.16 13.45
N LYS A 14 -19.92 8.38 12.47
CA LYS A 14 -20.94 7.59 11.92
C LYS A 14 -21.13 6.55 12.85
N GLY A 15 -20.24 6.39 13.60
CA GLY A 15 -20.38 5.53 14.52
C GLY A 15 -20.80 4.28 14.29
N GLY A 16 -21.74 4.05 14.44
CA GLY A 16 -22.15 2.84 14.51
C GLY A 16 -21.61 1.92 13.64
N LEU A 17 -21.93 2.07 12.69
CA LEU A 17 -21.81 1.29 11.76
C LEU A 17 -20.85 0.51 11.66
N THR A 18 -20.23 0.83 11.14
CA THR A 18 -19.20 0.06 10.80
C THR A 18 -18.66 -0.44 12.03
N LYS A 19 -19.20 -0.11 13.10
CA LYS A 19 -18.71 -0.51 14.24
C LYS A 19 -18.38 -1.87 14.28
N ALA A 20 -19.21 -2.66 14.06
CA ALA A 20 -18.97 -4.05 14.21
C ALA A 20 -17.81 -4.51 13.40
N VAL A 21 -17.89 -4.30 12.15
CA VAL A 21 -16.85 -4.75 11.27
C VAL A 21 -15.57 -4.08 11.63
N HIS A 22 -15.69 -2.86 11.97
CA HIS A 22 -14.56 -2.16 12.32
C HIS A 22 -14.00 -2.55 13.62
N ALA A 23 -14.76 -3.02 14.51
CA ALA A 23 -14.26 -3.43 15.78
C ALA A 23 -13.12 -4.42 15.64
N ALA A 24 -13.28 -5.35 14.78
CA ALA A 24 -12.25 -6.35 14.56
C ALA A 24 -11.04 -5.73 13.91
N LYS A 25 -11.24 -4.92 12.91
CA LYS A 25 -10.14 -4.29 12.24
C LYS A 25 -9.47 -3.32 13.17
N CYS A 26 -10.23 -2.64 13.96
CA CYS A 26 -9.67 -1.68 14.87
C CYS A 26 -8.79 -2.28 15.93
N LYS A 27 -9.05 -3.51 16.31
CA LYS A 27 -8.18 -4.13 17.28
C LYS A 27 -6.80 -4.34 16.72
N ILE A 28 -6.72 -4.66 15.46
CA ILE A 28 -5.46 -4.84 14.79
C ILE A 28 -4.84 -3.48 14.53
N ALA A 29 -5.67 -2.55 14.15
CA ALA A 29 -5.20 -1.23 13.79
C ALA A 29 -4.91 -0.34 14.99
N LYS A 30 -5.35 -0.75 16.14
CA LYS A 30 -5.12 0.04 17.34
C LYS A 30 -3.74 -0.05 17.89
N LYS A 31 -2.93 -0.90 17.31
CA LYS A 31 -1.52 -0.77 17.56
C LYS A 31 -1.17 0.61 17.06
N GLU A 32 -0.64 1.44 17.93
CA GLU A 32 -0.28 2.78 17.56
C GLU A 32 0.65 2.76 16.38
N LYS A 33 0.24 3.41 15.32
CA LYS A 33 1.09 3.51 14.16
C LYS A 33 2.11 4.61 14.43
N ASN A 34 3.26 4.45 13.86
CA ASN A 34 4.29 5.45 13.98
C ASN A 34 4.02 6.59 12.99
N ASP A 35 3.28 7.58 13.46
CA ASP A 35 2.89 8.71 12.61
C ASP A 35 4.10 9.47 12.08
N ARG A 36 5.21 9.43 12.79
CA ARG A 36 6.39 10.19 12.37
C ARG A 36 6.99 9.65 11.08
N LEU A 37 7.01 8.32 10.93
CA LEU A 37 7.51 7.71 9.70
C LEU A 37 6.66 8.11 8.51
N TYR A 38 5.35 7.98 8.65
CA TYR A 38 4.45 8.28 7.52
C TYR A 38 4.45 9.76 7.16
N LYS A 39 4.59 10.62 8.16
CA LYS A 39 4.72 12.05 7.91
C LYS A 39 6.04 12.37 7.20
N ALA A 40 7.12 11.70 7.59
CA ALA A 40 8.40 11.87 6.93
C ALA A 40 8.33 11.46 5.45
N ILE A 41 7.69 10.33 5.16
CA ILE A 41 7.53 9.87 3.78
C ILE A 41 6.78 10.91 2.95
N LEU A 42 5.77 11.56 3.54
CA LEU A 42 4.99 12.55 2.83
C LEU A 42 5.73 13.88 2.58
N THR A 43 6.93 14.04 3.12
CA THR A 43 7.75 15.23 2.82
C THR A 43 8.69 15.01 1.65
N LEU A 44 8.78 13.79 1.14
CA LEU A 44 9.65 13.49 0.00
C LEU A 44 9.05 14.12 -1.26
N GLU A 45 9.89 14.75 -2.05
CA GLU A 45 9.42 15.52 -3.20
C GLU A 45 9.82 14.91 -4.54
N THR A 46 10.86 14.09 -4.55
CA THR A 46 11.32 13.47 -5.78
C THR A 46 11.47 11.96 -5.64
N GLU A 47 11.48 11.29 -6.77
CA GLU A 47 11.71 9.87 -6.82
C GLU A 47 13.08 9.52 -6.23
N GLU A 48 14.09 10.34 -6.52
CA GLU A 48 15.43 10.13 -6.02
C GLU A 48 15.49 10.22 -4.49
N GLU A 49 14.84 11.23 -3.91
CA GLU A 49 14.76 11.36 -2.46
C GLU A 49 14.06 10.15 -1.84
N CYS A 50 13.00 9.70 -2.47
CA CYS A 50 12.25 8.55 -2.01
C CYS A 50 13.14 7.30 -2.02
N TYR A 51 13.81 7.05 -3.12
CA TYR A 51 14.70 5.91 -3.25
C TYR A 51 15.81 5.93 -2.20
N ASN A 52 16.46 7.07 -2.06
CA ASN A 52 17.55 7.23 -1.09
C ASN A 52 17.07 7.04 0.35
N PHE A 53 15.92 7.60 0.67
CA PHE A 53 15.34 7.44 2.00
C PHE A 53 15.08 5.96 2.33
N PHE A 54 14.50 5.23 1.39
CA PHE A 54 14.22 3.83 1.62
C PHE A 54 15.49 2.96 1.64
N GLN A 55 16.53 3.36 0.91
CA GLN A 55 17.81 2.68 1.01
C GLN A 55 18.43 2.83 2.39
N ASP A 56 18.29 3.99 2.99
CA ASP A 56 18.82 4.22 4.33
C ASP A 56 17.96 3.55 5.41
N LEU A 57 16.67 3.47 5.18
CA LEU A 57 15.72 2.95 6.17
C LEU A 57 15.64 1.43 6.20
N CYS A 58 15.78 0.80 5.05
CA CYS A 58 15.57 -0.64 4.90
C CYS A 58 16.86 -1.38 4.59
N THR A 59 16.90 -2.65 4.95
CA THR A 59 17.96 -3.52 4.44
C THR A 59 17.69 -3.78 2.96
N ILE A 60 18.71 -4.19 2.23
CA ILE A 60 18.58 -4.50 0.81
C ILE A 60 17.51 -5.58 0.55
N PRO A 61 17.50 -6.70 1.30
CA PRO A 61 16.44 -7.69 1.09
C PRO A 61 15.05 -7.17 1.37
N GLU A 62 14.89 -6.31 2.38
CA GLU A 62 13.60 -5.71 2.68
C GLU A 62 13.10 -4.83 1.53
N LEU A 63 13.99 -3.99 1.02
CA LEU A 63 13.64 -3.12 -0.08
C LEU A 63 13.27 -3.92 -1.33
N ARG A 64 14.07 -4.91 -1.68
CA ARG A 64 13.78 -5.78 -2.82
C ARG A 64 12.45 -6.50 -2.67
N SER A 65 12.14 -6.94 -1.45
CA SER A 65 10.85 -7.59 -1.20
C SER A 65 9.68 -6.64 -1.40
N MET A 66 9.83 -5.39 -1.01
CA MET A 66 8.79 -4.39 -1.21
C MET A 66 8.61 -4.09 -2.70
N GLU A 67 9.70 -3.92 -3.42
CA GLU A 67 9.68 -3.68 -4.86
C GLU A 67 8.99 -4.85 -5.59
N GLN A 68 9.35 -6.07 -5.23
CA GLN A 68 8.75 -7.25 -5.83
C GLN A 68 7.24 -7.32 -5.57
N ARG A 69 6.81 -7.04 -4.33
CA ARG A 69 5.39 -7.05 -4.00
C ARG A 69 4.61 -5.98 -4.76
N TYR A 70 5.20 -4.82 -4.93
CA TYR A 70 4.55 -3.77 -5.69
C TYR A 70 4.42 -4.14 -7.17
N GLU A 71 5.47 -4.74 -7.74
CA GLU A 71 5.44 -5.21 -9.12
C GLU A 71 4.37 -6.30 -9.29
N VAL A 72 4.31 -7.24 -8.36
CA VAL A 72 3.26 -8.27 -8.38
C VAL A 72 1.87 -7.63 -8.36
N ALA A 73 1.66 -6.62 -7.52
CA ALA A 73 0.38 -5.94 -7.44
C ALA A 73 0.02 -5.26 -8.77
N THR A 74 1.00 -4.64 -9.40
CA THR A 74 0.82 -4.00 -10.70
C THR A 74 0.40 -5.01 -11.75
N LEU A 75 1.10 -6.13 -11.83
CA LEU A 75 0.80 -7.16 -12.82
C LEU A 75 -0.56 -7.82 -12.57
N LEU A 76 -0.92 -8.04 -11.32
CA LEU A 76 -2.24 -8.56 -10.99
C LEU A 76 -3.34 -7.56 -11.39
N ASN A 77 -3.10 -6.28 -11.15
CA ASN A 77 -4.05 -5.25 -11.52
C ASN A 77 -4.21 -5.15 -13.04
N ASN A 78 -3.18 -5.51 -13.79
CA ASN A 78 -3.21 -5.54 -15.23
C ASN A 78 -3.80 -6.84 -15.80
N GLY A 79 -4.24 -7.73 -14.93
CA GLY A 79 -4.94 -8.95 -15.35
C GLY A 79 -4.07 -10.14 -15.71
N LEU A 80 -2.79 -10.10 -15.38
CA LEU A 80 -1.92 -11.24 -15.66
C LEU A 80 -2.24 -12.42 -14.75
N ILE A 81 -2.04 -13.63 -15.26
CA ILE A 81 -2.25 -14.83 -14.48
C ILE A 81 -1.01 -15.15 -13.64
N TYR A 82 -1.19 -15.95 -12.61
CA TYR A 82 -0.13 -16.24 -11.63
C TYR A 82 1.15 -16.79 -12.25
N ASN A 83 1.06 -17.68 -13.22
CA ASN A 83 2.24 -18.25 -13.82
C ASN A 83 3.11 -17.20 -14.52
N ASP A 84 2.47 -16.28 -15.22
CA ASP A 84 3.18 -15.20 -15.90
C ASP A 84 3.84 -14.26 -14.90
N ILE A 85 3.15 -13.99 -13.81
CA ILE A 85 3.68 -13.13 -12.75
C ILE A 85 4.89 -13.79 -12.09
N LEU A 86 4.78 -15.09 -11.82
CA LEU A 86 5.88 -15.84 -11.22
C LEU A 86 7.10 -15.80 -12.12
N GLU A 87 6.91 -15.99 -13.41
CA GLU A 87 8.01 -15.95 -14.37
C GLU A 87 8.66 -14.58 -14.42
N ARG A 88 7.86 -13.53 -14.45
CA ARG A 88 8.38 -12.17 -14.59
C ARG A 88 9.03 -11.63 -13.33
N THR A 89 8.52 -11.97 -12.19
CA THR A 89 8.95 -11.36 -10.93
C THR A 89 9.82 -12.26 -10.07
N GLY A 90 9.79 -13.55 -10.31
CA GLY A 90 10.45 -14.50 -9.42
C GLY A 90 9.74 -14.67 -8.09
N ALA A 91 8.58 -14.05 -7.89
CA ALA A 91 7.85 -14.16 -6.66
C ALA A 91 7.24 -15.55 -6.49
N SER A 92 7.23 -16.08 -5.29
CA SER A 92 6.60 -17.37 -5.02
C SER A 92 5.08 -17.26 -5.14
N SER A 93 4.41 -18.37 -5.36
CA SER A 93 2.95 -18.36 -5.40
C SER A 93 2.35 -17.89 -4.09
N ALA A 94 3.01 -18.16 -2.98
CA ALA A 94 2.57 -17.67 -1.68
C ALA A 94 2.63 -16.15 -1.61
N THR A 95 3.68 -15.55 -2.15
CA THR A 95 3.82 -14.09 -2.20
C THR A 95 2.73 -13.50 -3.10
N ILE A 96 2.53 -14.08 -4.27
CA ILE A 96 1.50 -13.61 -5.21
C ILE A 96 0.12 -13.67 -4.56
N SER A 97 -0.20 -14.79 -3.90
CA SER A 97 -1.48 -14.93 -3.21
C SER A 97 -1.68 -13.91 -2.11
N ARG A 98 -0.62 -13.62 -1.36
CA ARG A 98 -0.68 -12.62 -0.31
C ARG A 98 -0.93 -11.23 -0.88
N VAL A 99 -0.21 -10.87 -1.93
CA VAL A 99 -0.40 -9.57 -2.57
C VAL A 99 -1.79 -9.47 -3.18
N ASN A 100 -2.26 -10.54 -3.80
CA ASN A 100 -3.61 -10.56 -4.36
C ASN A 100 -4.67 -10.33 -3.29
N ARG A 101 -4.47 -10.90 -2.11
CA ARG A 101 -5.38 -10.67 -1.00
C ARG A 101 -5.37 -9.22 -0.55
N SER A 102 -4.18 -8.63 -0.45
CA SER A 102 -4.06 -7.22 -0.08
C SER A 102 -4.69 -6.31 -1.12
N LEU A 103 -4.55 -6.65 -2.39
CA LEU A 103 -5.11 -5.88 -3.48
C LEU A 103 -6.65 -5.90 -3.45
N ASN A 104 -7.24 -7.05 -3.16
CA ASN A 104 -8.69 -7.21 -3.22
C ASN A 104 -9.41 -6.96 -1.89
N TYR A 105 -8.75 -7.20 -0.77
CA TYR A 105 -9.38 -7.12 0.55
C TYR A 105 -8.63 -6.24 1.54
N GLY A 106 -7.66 -5.47 1.06
CA GLY A 106 -6.87 -4.59 1.91
C GLY A 106 -7.54 -3.23 2.10
N THR A 107 -6.72 -2.19 2.10
CA THR A 107 -7.17 -0.83 2.37
C THR A 107 -7.58 -0.07 1.11
N ASP A 108 -7.54 -0.70 -0.03
CA ASP A 108 -7.77 -0.10 -1.35
C ASP A 108 -6.71 0.93 -1.79
N THR A 109 -5.67 1.11 -1.02
CA THR A 109 -4.64 2.10 -1.35
C THR A 109 -3.89 1.77 -2.64
N TYR A 110 -3.71 0.47 -2.95
CA TYR A 110 -3.12 0.11 -4.23
C TYR A 110 -3.91 0.70 -5.41
N ARG A 111 -5.24 0.63 -5.34
CA ARG A 111 -6.08 1.14 -6.43
C ARG A 111 -5.97 2.65 -6.56
N VAL A 112 -5.87 3.33 -5.43
CA VAL A 112 -5.69 4.78 -5.41
C VAL A 112 -4.35 5.15 -6.07
N ILE A 113 -3.30 4.42 -5.72
CA ILE A 113 -1.97 4.66 -6.29
C ILE A 113 -1.98 4.42 -7.79
N PHE A 114 -2.53 3.29 -8.23
CA PHE A 114 -2.57 2.96 -9.65
C PHE A 114 -3.37 4.00 -10.45
N ALA A 115 -4.47 4.50 -9.88
CA ALA A 115 -5.27 5.52 -10.54
C ALA A 115 -4.47 6.82 -10.71
N ARG A 116 -3.74 7.22 -9.67
CA ARG A 116 -2.93 8.43 -9.72
C ARG A 116 -1.78 8.31 -10.71
N MET A 117 -1.08 7.18 -10.70
CA MET A 117 0.03 6.92 -11.61
C MET A 117 -0.44 7.00 -13.07
N LYS A 118 -1.63 6.47 -13.32
CA LYS A 118 -2.18 6.47 -14.66
C LYS A 118 -2.54 7.89 -15.13
N GLN A 119 -2.93 8.74 -14.22
CA GLN A 119 -3.22 10.14 -14.54
C GLN A 119 -1.94 10.89 -14.89
N GLU A 120 -0.87 10.66 -14.15
CA GLU A 120 0.42 11.30 -14.41
C GLU A 120 0.97 10.91 -15.77
N GLU A 121 0.77 9.66 -16.20
CA GLU A 121 1.22 9.22 -17.52
C GLU A 121 0.44 9.86 -18.68
N GLN A 122 -0.74 10.38 -18.40
CA GLN A 122 -1.59 10.99 -19.44
C GLN A 122 -1.44 12.50 -19.52
N GLU A 123 -0.79 13.11 -18.58
CA GLU A 123 -0.54 14.55 -18.63
C GLU A 123 0.73 14.81 -19.46
N PRO A 124 0.65 15.71 -20.43
CA PRO A 124 1.79 16.01 -21.29
C PRO A 124 2.88 16.79 -20.56
#